data_34ca941915d7bdb2c84bad2b58eb3175
#
_entry.id   34ca941915d7bdb2c84bad2b58eb3175
#
_cell.length_a   1.000
_cell.length_b   1.000
_cell.length_c   1.000
_cell.angle_alpha   90.00
_cell.angle_beta   90.00
_cell.angle_gamma   90.00
#
_symmetry.space_group_name_H-M   'P 1'
#
loop_
_entity.id
_entity.type
_entity.pdbx_description
1 polymer ?
#
loop_
_entity_poly.entity_id
_entity_poly.type
_entity_poly.pdbx_seq_one_letter_code
_entity_poly.pdbx_strand_id
1 'polypeptide(L)'
;MAALDGSFGYEMEIITHPDSGISTIEDIRGKQLAFSSPTSNSGFKAPSAILKADYDMVAERDFEPAFSGKHDNTILGVANKDYMAGAIANKVAVRMIARGVIKKEQIISIFKSQTFPTTGYGVVHNLKPELQTKIRNAFFNFNWEGTSLQKEFEKGNEGQFIEMTYLSL
;
A
#
# COMPACT_ATOMS: atom_id res chain seq x y z
N MET A 1 4.42 9.84 8.50
CA MET A 1 3.26 10.71 8.81
C MET A 1 2.18 9.85 9.43
N ALA A 2 1.35 10.41 10.28
CA ALA A 2 0.28 9.72 10.99
C ALA A 2 -0.95 10.62 11.14
N ALA A 3 -2.10 10.01 11.43
CA ALA A 3 -3.30 10.71 11.85
C ALA A 3 -3.12 11.31 13.27
N LEU A 4 -4.00 12.23 13.65
CA LEU A 4 -3.93 12.88 14.97
C LEU A 4 -4.17 11.90 16.13
N ASP A 5 -4.87 10.79 15.88
CA ASP A 5 -5.05 9.69 16.84
C ASP A 5 -3.84 8.73 16.93
N GLY A 6 -2.77 9.01 16.17
CA GLY A 6 -1.56 8.20 16.11
C GLY A 6 -1.61 7.03 15.13
N SER A 7 -2.75 6.76 14.51
CA SER A 7 -2.82 5.73 13.47
C SER A 7 -2.00 6.14 12.24
N PHE A 8 -1.34 5.18 11.61
CA PHE A 8 -0.49 5.44 10.46
C PHE A 8 -0.49 4.27 9.49
N GLY A 9 0.02 4.56 8.28
CA GLY A 9 0.32 3.53 7.32
C GLY A 9 -0.86 3.10 6.46
N TYR A 10 -0.63 2.01 5.73
CA TYR A 10 -1.56 1.37 4.82
C TYR A 10 -1.24 -0.12 4.74
N GLU A 11 -2.19 -0.90 4.28
CA GLU A 11 -2.01 -2.34 4.08
C GLU A 11 -1.86 -2.65 2.59
N MET A 12 -1.05 -3.65 2.28
CA MET A 12 -1.11 -4.32 1.00
C MET A 12 -2.29 -5.30 1.03
N GLU A 13 -3.09 -5.28 0.00
CA GLU A 13 -4.14 -6.27 -0.19
C GLU A 13 -3.93 -7.01 -1.52
N ILE A 14 -4.26 -8.29 -1.53
CA ILE A 14 -4.50 -9.03 -2.77
C ILE A 14 -6.00 -9.13 -2.92
N ILE A 15 -6.50 -8.56 -4.03
CA ILE A 15 -7.92 -8.48 -4.35
C ILE A 15 -8.26 -9.35 -5.56
N THR A 16 -9.50 -9.76 -5.63
CA THR A 16 -10.08 -10.48 -6.77
C THR A 16 -11.53 -10.04 -7.01
N HIS A 17 -12.10 -10.36 -8.18
CA HIS A 17 -13.52 -10.17 -8.41
C HIS A 17 -14.31 -11.31 -7.74
N PRO A 18 -15.50 -11.06 -7.15
CA PRO A 18 -16.32 -12.11 -6.52
C PRO A 18 -16.59 -13.32 -7.41
N ASP A 19 -16.76 -13.11 -8.69
CA ASP A 19 -17.05 -14.19 -9.67
C ASP A 19 -15.78 -14.86 -10.23
N SER A 20 -14.59 -14.56 -9.72
CA SER A 20 -13.33 -15.11 -10.26
C SER A 20 -13.10 -16.59 -9.92
N GLY A 21 -13.80 -17.09 -8.88
CA GLY A 21 -13.53 -18.40 -8.31
C GLY A 21 -12.22 -18.47 -7.51
N ILE A 22 -11.64 -17.31 -7.14
CA ILE A 22 -10.44 -17.21 -6.28
C ILE A 22 -10.92 -16.74 -4.91
N SER A 23 -10.68 -17.52 -3.87
CA SER A 23 -11.06 -17.24 -2.49
C SER A 23 -9.88 -17.21 -1.53
N THR A 24 -8.79 -17.86 -1.90
CA THR A 24 -7.55 -17.96 -1.11
C THR A 24 -6.34 -17.57 -1.96
N ILE A 25 -5.19 -17.42 -1.33
CA ILE A 25 -3.93 -17.17 -2.04
C ILE A 25 -3.55 -18.37 -2.92
N GLU A 26 -3.77 -19.57 -2.44
CA GLU A 26 -3.44 -20.81 -3.16
C GLU A 26 -4.22 -20.95 -4.47
N ASP A 27 -5.45 -20.40 -4.53
CA ASP A 27 -6.26 -20.40 -5.75
C ASP A 27 -5.67 -19.58 -6.89
N ILE A 28 -4.65 -18.75 -6.62
CA ILE A 28 -3.92 -17.98 -7.64
C ILE A 28 -3.00 -18.89 -8.47
N ARG A 29 -2.67 -20.09 -8.00
CA ARG A 29 -1.82 -21.01 -8.76
C ARG A 29 -2.38 -21.30 -10.14
N GLY A 30 -1.53 -21.14 -11.16
CA GLY A 30 -1.89 -21.29 -12.56
C GLY A 30 -2.75 -20.18 -13.15
N LYS A 31 -3.00 -19.10 -12.38
CA LYS A 31 -3.81 -17.96 -12.82
C LYS A 31 -2.97 -16.68 -12.90
N GLN A 32 -3.56 -15.61 -13.43
CA GLN A 32 -2.90 -14.33 -13.55
C GLN A 32 -3.03 -13.49 -12.28
N LEU A 33 -1.91 -12.93 -11.81
CA LEU A 33 -1.83 -11.95 -10.73
C LEU A 33 -1.26 -10.64 -11.26
N ALA A 34 -2.05 -9.57 -11.20
CA ALA A 34 -1.61 -8.25 -11.61
C ALA A 34 -0.87 -7.52 -10.47
N PHE A 35 0.30 -7.02 -10.80
CA PHE A 35 1.10 -6.10 -9.99
C PHE A 35 0.96 -4.66 -10.50
N SER A 36 1.25 -3.66 -9.65
CA SER A 36 1.21 -2.25 -10.09
C SER A 36 2.43 -1.92 -10.94
N SER A 37 3.58 -1.76 -10.30
CA SER A 37 4.86 -1.49 -10.97
C SER A 37 6.00 -2.19 -10.23
N PRO A 38 7.13 -2.48 -10.89
CA PRO A 38 8.27 -3.17 -10.27
C PRO A 38 8.89 -2.41 -9.10
N THR A 39 8.71 -1.09 -9.02
CA THR A 39 9.23 -0.26 -7.93
C THR A 39 8.27 -0.15 -6.74
N SER A 40 6.99 -0.53 -6.92
CA SER A 40 5.96 -0.41 -5.88
C SER A 40 6.23 -1.38 -4.72
N ASN A 41 6.13 -0.86 -3.49
CA ASN A 41 6.22 -1.70 -2.30
C ASN A 41 5.01 -2.64 -2.19
N SER A 42 3.80 -2.11 -2.02
CA SER A 42 2.58 -2.90 -1.87
C SER A 42 2.03 -3.49 -3.17
N GLY A 43 2.43 -2.95 -4.33
CA GLY A 43 1.97 -3.44 -5.63
C GLY A 43 2.90 -4.47 -6.28
N PHE A 44 4.08 -4.77 -5.69
CA PHE A 44 4.99 -5.77 -6.24
C PHE A 44 5.93 -6.38 -5.19
N LYS A 45 6.76 -5.58 -4.50
CA LYS A 45 7.84 -6.12 -3.66
C LYS A 45 7.33 -6.92 -2.48
N ALA A 46 6.40 -6.34 -1.70
CA ALA A 46 5.84 -7.01 -0.54
C ALA A 46 5.00 -8.23 -0.92
N PRO A 47 4.03 -8.16 -1.87
CA PRO A 47 3.28 -9.36 -2.25
C PRO A 47 4.20 -10.45 -2.81
N SER A 48 5.22 -10.14 -3.60
CA SER A 48 6.16 -11.15 -4.12
C SER A 48 6.96 -11.82 -3.00
N ALA A 49 7.40 -11.05 -1.99
CA ALA A 49 8.11 -11.58 -0.85
C ALA A 49 7.23 -12.48 0.02
N ILE A 50 6.00 -12.07 0.30
CA ILE A 50 5.02 -12.82 1.10
C ILE A 50 4.61 -14.10 0.38
N LEU A 51 4.26 -14.01 -0.92
CA LEU A 51 3.90 -15.18 -1.71
C LEU A 51 5.02 -16.23 -1.72
N LYS A 52 6.27 -15.77 -1.82
CA LYS A 52 7.42 -16.68 -1.78
C LYS A 52 7.66 -17.26 -0.38
N ALA A 53 7.61 -16.44 0.67
CA ALA A 53 7.98 -16.85 2.02
C ALA A 53 6.91 -17.74 2.68
N ASP A 54 5.64 -17.35 2.54
CA ASP A 54 4.55 -17.95 3.31
C ASP A 54 3.77 -19.02 2.52
N TYR A 55 3.82 -18.95 1.16
CA TYR A 55 3.03 -19.83 0.27
C TYR A 55 3.87 -20.63 -0.72
N ASP A 56 5.20 -20.46 -0.71
CA ASP A 56 6.13 -21.04 -1.72
C ASP A 56 5.63 -20.83 -3.15
N MET A 57 5.20 -19.57 -3.44
CA MET A 57 4.71 -19.17 -4.77
C MET A 57 5.63 -18.14 -5.40
N VAL A 58 6.05 -18.43 -6.65
CA VAL A 58 6.95 -17.57 -7.43
C VAL A 58 6.32 -17.29 -8.79
N ALA A 59 6.41 -16.04 -9.23
CA ALA A 59 5.95 -15.61 -10.55
C ALA A 59 6.59 -16.45 -11.65
N GLU A 60 5.87 -16.68 -12.74
CA GLU A 60 6.23 -17.50 -13.91
C GLU A 60 6.32 -19.00 -13.64
N ARG A 61 6.53 -19.42 -12.39
CA ARG A 61 6.49 -20.83 -11.98
C ARG A 61 5.09 -21.25 -11.53
N ASP A 62 4.46 -20.45 -10.67
CA ASP A 62 3.22 -20.80 -9.99
C ASP A 62 2.02 -19.96 -10.44
N PHE A 63 2.27 -18.77 -10.96
CA PHE A 63 1.26 -17.87 -11.49
C PHE A 63 1.83 -16.97 -12.59
N GLU A 64 0.96 -16.44 -13.46
CA GLU A 64 1.35 -15.52 -14.52
C GLU A 64 1.36 -14.07 -14.00
N PRO A 65 2.52 -13.38 -13.95
CA PRO A 65 2.56 -11.99 -13.52
C PRO A 65 2.13 -11.05 -14.65
N ALA A 66 1.32 -10.04 -14.31
CA ALA A 66 1.02 -8.90 -15.18
C ALA A 66 1.38 -7.60 -14.48
N PHE A 67 1.73 -6.55 -15.24
CA PHE A 67 2.03 -5.23 -14.69
C PHE A 67 1.07 -4.18 -15.27
N SER A 68 0.23 -3.60 -14.42
CA SER A 68 -0.78 -2.60 -14.80
C SER A 68 -0.27 -1.16 -14.82
N GLY A 69 0.96 -0.93 -14.30
CA GLY A 69 1.62 0.37 -14.18
C GLY A 69 1.33 1.09 -12.86
N LYS A 70 0.12 1.02 -12.30
CA LYS A 70 -0.27 1.67 -11.04
C LYS A 70 -1.47 1.00 -10.38
N HIS A 71 -1.66 1.25 -9.08
CA HIS A 71 -2.73 0.64 -8.28
C HIS A 71 -4.14 0.86 -8.86
N ASP A 72 -4.43 2.06 -9.35
CA ASP A 72 -5.74 2.37 -9.93
C ASP A 72 -6.07 1.43 -11.10
N ASN A 73 -5.10 1.19 -11.98
CA ASN A 73 -5.28 0.28 -13.12
C ASN A 73 -5.45 -1.18 -12.67
N THR A 74 -4.67 -1.62 -11.65
CA THR A 74 -4.83 -2.97 -11.07
C THR A 74 -6.25 -3.14 -10.54
N ILE A 75 -6.75 -2.18 -9.77
CA ILE A 75 -8.09 -2.22 -9.17
C ILE A 75 -9.18 -2.23 -10.25
N LEU A 76 -9.07 -1.34 -11.24
CA LEU A 76 -10.00 -1.31 -12.37
C LEU A 76 -10.00 -2.63 -13.16
N GLY A 77 -8.82 -3.16 -13.47
CA GLY A 77 -8.70 -4.41 -14.20
C GLY A 77 -9.31 -5.60 -13.45
N VAL A 78 -9.15 -5.68 -12.12
CA VAL A 78 -9.82 -6.71 -11.30
C VAL A 78 -11.33 -6.47 -11.28
N ALA A 79 -11.79 -5.24 -11.05
CA ALA A 79 -13.22 -4.91 -10.99
C ALA A 79 -13.94 -5.20 -12.32
N ASN A 80 -13.25 -5.06 -13.46
CA ASN A 80 -13.74 -5.33 -14.81
C ASN A 80 -13.48 -6.77 -15.28
N LYS A 81 -12.81 -7.60 -14.46
CA LYS A 81 -12.42 -8.99 -14.81
C LYS A 81 -11.35 -9.12 -15.90
N ASP A 82 -10.59 -8.04 -16.15
CA ASP A 82 -9.42 -8.07 -17.05
C ASP A 82 -8.23 -8.79 -16.41
N TYR A 83 -8.15 -8.75 -15.04
CA TYR A 83 -7.19 -9.49 -14.24
C TYR A 83 -7.92 -10.41 -13.26
N MET A 84 -7.41 -11.62 -13.07
CA MET A 84 -8.01 -12.60 -12.15
C MET A 84 -7.83 -12.20 -10.68
N ALA A 85 -6.65 -11.67 -10.35
CA ALA A 85 -6.31 -11.13 -9.03
C ALA A 85 -5.35 -9.94 -9.17
N GLY A 86 -5.19 -9.14 -8.12
CA GLY A 86 -4.28 -8.00 -8.15
C GLY A 86 -3.77 -7.57 -6.78
N ALA A 87 -2.50 -7.17 -6.73
CA ALA A 87 -1.85 -6.65 -5.52
C ALA A 87 -1.90 -5.12 -5.48
N ILE A 88 -2.44 -4.57 -4.40
CA ILE A 88 -2.74 -3.13 -4.28
C ILE A 88 -2.38 -2.55 -2.92
N ALA A 89 -2.41 -1.21 -2.83
CA ALA A 89 -2.51 -0.48 -1.56
C ALA A 89 -4.01 -0.26 -1.23
N ASN A 90 -4.45 -0.69 -0.04
CA ASN A 90 -5.85 -0.61 0.39
C ASN A 90 -6.43 0.81 0.31
N LYS A 91 -5.66 1.83 0.71
CA LYS A 91 -6.09 3.25 0.65
C LYS A 91 -6.48 3.69 -0.78
N VAL A 92 -5.88 3.10 -1.81
CA VAL A 92 -6.26 3.40 -3.21
C VAL A 92 -7.64 2.85 -3.53
N ALA A 93 -7.93 1.61 -3.15
CA ALA A 93 -9.26 1.01 -3.34
C ALA A 93 -10.34 1.79 -2.58
N VAL A 94 -10.10 2.14 -1.31
CA VAL A 94 -11.02 2.97 -0.50
C VAL A 94 -11.31 4.30 -1.20
N ARG A 95 -10.28 4.98 -1.71
CA ARG A 95 -10.45 6.24 -2.43
C ARG A 95 -11.23 6.08 -3.73
N MET A 96 -10.99 5.02 -4.49
CA MET A 96 -11.70 4.75 -5.75
C MET A 96 -13.19 4.43 -5.51
N ILE A 97 -13.50 3.67 -4.46
CA ILE A 97 -14.87 3.40 -4.03
C ILE A 97 -15.57 4.70 -3.60
N ALA A 98 -14.92 5.51 -2.76
CA ALA A 98 -15.47 6.79 -2.29
C ALA A 98 -15.74 7.79 -3.43
N ARG A 99 -14.99 7.71 -4.52
CA ARG A 99 -15.18 8.52 -5.74
C ARG A 99 -16.18 7.91 -6.72
N GLY A 100 -16.73 6.74 -6.45
CA GLY A 100 -17.65 6.02 -7.35
C GLY A 100 -17.00 5.50 -8.64
N VAL A 101 -15.66 5.38 -8.67
CA VAL A 101 -14.94 4.83 -9.84
C VAL A 101 -15.17 3.33 -9.96
N ILE A 102 -15.26 2.63 -8.83
CA ILE A 102 -15.70 1.24 -8.72
C ILE A 102 -16.72 1.12 -7.60
N LYS A 103 -17.52 0.06 -7.61
CA LYS A 103 -18.38 -0.33 -6.50
C LYS A 103 -17.64 -1.28 -5.57
N LYS A 104 -17.95 -1.23 -4.26
CA LYS A 104 -17.33 -2.10 -3.26
C LYS A 104 -17.53 -3.60 -3.59
N GLU A 105 -18.69 -3.95 -4.15
CA GLU A 105 -19.10 -5.31 -4.48
C GLU A 105 -18.34 -5.90 -5.68
N GLN A 106 -17.58 -5.08 -6.43
CA GLN A 106 -16.79 -5.56 -7.58
C GLN A 106 -15.46 -6.17 -7.18
N ILE A 107 -15.02 -5.96 -5.95
CA ILE A 107 -13.75 -6.51 -5.45
C ILE A 107 -13.92 -7.11 -4.06
N ILE A 108 -13.23 -8.22 -3.82
CA ILE A 108 -13.06 -8.81 -2.49
C ILE A 108 -11.57 -8.91 -2.18
N SER A 109 -11.22 -8.72 -0.91
CA SER A 109 -9.85 -8.90 -0.42
C SER A 109 -9.69 -10.33 0.07
N ILE A 110 -8.75 -11.07 -0.50
CA ILE A 110 -8.41 -12.44 -0.11
C ILE A 110 -7.17 -12.48 0.79
N PHE A 111 -6.42 -11.39 0.88
CA PHE A 111 -5.25 -11.26 1.75
C PHE A 111 -5.02 -9.81 2.15
N LYS A 112 -4.61 -9.59 3.41
CA LYS A 112 -4.15 -8.30 3.95
C LYS A 112 -2.82 -8.49 4.67
N SER A 113 -1.88 -7.61 4.39
CA SER A 113 -0.61 -7.58 5.09
C SER A 113 -0.73 -6.88 6.45
N GLN A 114 0.34 -6.93 7.22
CA GLN A 114 0.56 -5.97 8.30
C GLN A 114 0.64 -4.55 7.73
N THR A 115 0.46 -3.54 8.60
CA THR A 115 0.52 -2.14 8.22
C THR A 115 1.95 -1.73 7.82
N PHE A 116 2.07 -1.12 6.65
CA PHE A 116 3.30 -0.47 6.20
C PHE A 116 3.24 1.04 6.47
N PRO A 117 4.34 1.69 6.84
CA PRO A 117 4.39 3.14 6.93
C PRO A 117 4.19 3.79 5.54
N THR A 118 3.45 4.90 5.47
CA THR A 118 3.19 5.60 4.21
C THR A 118 4.46 6.23 3.65
N THR A 119 5.14 7.00 4.46
CA THR A 119 6.36 7.71 4.07
C THR A 119 7.29 7.81 5.28
N GLY A 120 8.52 7.36 5.12
CA GLY A 120 9.59 7.53 6.10
C GLY A 120 10.53 8.66 5.68
N TYR A 121 10.83 9.57 6.59
CA TYR A 121 11.89 10.56 6.44
C TYR A 121 13.03 10.16 7.37
N GLY A 122 14.23 10.07 6.84
CA GLY A 122 15.42 9.75 7.61
C GLY A 122 16.47 10.82 7.48
N VAL A 123 17.28 10.99 8.52
CA VAL A 123 18.52 11.78 8.46
C VAL A 123 19.69 10.83 8.23
N VAL A 124 20.62 11.24 7.38
CA VAL A 124 21.85 10.45 7.18
C VAL A 124 22.68 10.43 8.48
N HIS A 125 23.27 9.28 8.78
CA HIS A 125 23.93 9.01 10.06
C HIS A 125 25.16 9.90 10.34
N ASN A 126 25.79 10.44 9.29
CA ASN A 126 27.00 11.28 9.38
C ASN A 126 26.72 12.78 9.47
N LEU A 127 25.46 13.20 9.63
CA LEU A 127 25.15 14.59 9.95
C LEU A 127 25.61 14.94 11.38
N LYS A 128 26.05 16.19 11.55
CA LYS A 128 26.37 16.71 12.89
C LYS A 128 25.15 16.52 13.83
N PRO A 129 25.36 16.05 15.07
CA PRO A 129 24.25 15.77 16.01
C PRO A 129 23.31 16.96 16.23
N GLU A 130 23.87 18.17 16.29
CA GLU A 130 23.06 19.39 16.43
C GLU A 130 22.11 19.62 15.24
N LEU A 131 22.58 19.31 14.03
CA LEU A 131 21.73 19.43 12.83
C LEU A 131 20.67 18.35 12.78
N GLN A 132 21.00 17.11 13.16
CA GLN A 132 20.01 16.04 13.29
C GLN A 132 18.90 16.44 14.26
N THR A 133 19.26 16.98 15.43
CA THR A 133 18.30 17.45 16.44
C THR A 133 17.41 18.59 15.90
N LYS A 134 18.00 19.56 15.19
CA LYS A 134 17.24 20.67 14.58
C LYS A 134 16.24 20.15 13.54
N ILE A 135 16.67 19.23 12.69
CA ILE A 135 15.79 18.62 11.66
C ILE A 135 14.64 17.86 12.34
N ARG A 136 14.93 17.00 13.32
CA ARG A 136 13.90 16.26 14.07
C ARG A 136 12.87 17.20 14.71
N ASN A 137 13.35 18.23 15.42
CA ASN A 137 12.47 19.20 16.06
C ASN A 137 11.62 19.97 15.05
N ALA A 138 12.16 20.29 13.88
CA ALA A 138 11.40 20.97 12.82
C ALA A 138 10.24 20.10 12.31
N PHE A 139 10.45 18.78 12.16
CA PHE A 139 9.37 17.86 11.76
C PHE A 139 8.34 17.69 12.89
N PHE A 140 8.76 17.35 14.10
CA PHE A 140 7.84 17.01 15.18
C PHE A 140 7.04 18.21 15.71
N ASN A 141 7.60 19.43 15.62
CA ASN A 141 6.92 20.65 16.01
C ASN A 141 6.29 21.40 14.83
N PHE A 142 6.19 20.74 13.67
CA PHE A 142 5.61 21.39 12.49
C PHE A 142 4.12 21.69 12.69
N ASN A 143 3.77 22.96 12.57
CA ASN A 143 2.36 23.35 12.60
C ASN A 143 1.73 23.12 11.22
N TRP A 144 0.77 22.20 11.14
CA TRP A 144 0.06 21.83 9.93
C TRP A 144 -1.03 22.82 9.54
N GLU A 145 -1.57 23.59 10.53
CA GLU A 145 -2.73 24.46 10.35
C GLU A 145 -2.50 25.50 9.25
N GLY A 146 -3.45 25.57 8.31
CA GLY A 146 -3.42 26.54 7.19
C GLY A 146 -2.38 26.25 6.11
N THR A 147 -1.61 25.18 6.22
CA THR A 147 -0.54 24.85 5.25
C THR A 147 -1.05 24.07 4.04
N SER A 148 -0.26 24.07 2.95
CA SER A 148 -0.51 23.21 1.78
C SER A 148 -0.40 21.72 2.13
N LEU A 149 0.46 21.36 3.09
CA LEU A 149 0.58 19.97 3.56
C LEU A 149 -0.70 19.50 4.23
N GLN A 150 -1.34 20.32 5.07
CA GLN A 150 -2.62 19.97 5.64
C GLN A 150 -3.65 19.66 4.55
N LYS A 151 -3.79 20.54 3.55
CA LYS A 151 -4.75 20.35 2.44
C LYS A 151 -4.48 19.09 1.61
N GLU A 152 -3.21 18.72 1.44
CA GLU A 152 -2.82 17.52 0.68
C GLU A 152 -3.12 16.23 1.44
N PHE A 153 -2.84 16.21 2.75
CA PHE A 153 -2.86 15.00 3.56
C PHE A 153 -4.12 14.83 4.43
N GLU A 154 -4.96 15.86 4.60
CA GLU A 154 -6.19 15.75 5.40
C GLU A 154 -7.16 14.69 4.86
N LYS A 155 -7.16 14.45 3.53
CA LYS A 155 -7.98 13.40 2.91
C LYS A 155 -7.57 11.99 3.32
N GLY A 156 -6.32 11.81 3.74
CA GLY A 156 -5.78 10.60 4.33
C GLY A 156 -5.86 10.58 5.86
N ASN A 157 -6.48 11.61 6.46
CA ASN A 157 -6.52 11.83 7.90
C ASN A 157 -5.13 11.99 8.54
N GLU A 158 -4.11 12.34 7.75
CA GLU A 158 -2.75 12.55 8.23
C GLU A 158 -2.56 14.02 8.64
N GLY A 159 -2.01 14.26 9.83
CA GLY A 159 -1.88 15.60 10.40
C GLY A 159 -0.69 15.77 11.33
N GLN A 160 0.20 14.78 11.41
CA GLN A 160 1.38 14.87 12.26
C GLN A 160 2.55 14.03 11.74
N PHE A 161 3.76 14.36 12.20
CA PHE A 161 4.94 13.52 12.07
C PHE A 161 5.14 12.77 13.39
N ILE A 162 5.37 11.48 13.31
CA ILE A 162 5.68 10.63 14.46
C ILE A 162 7.05 9.99 14.30
N GLU A 163 7.67 9.66 15.42
CA GLU A 163 8.91 8.89 15.40
C GLU A 163 8.63 7.46 14.97
N MET A 164 9.45 6.96 14.06
CA MET A 164 9.46 5.56 13.64
C MET A 164 10.75 4.91 14.11
N THR A 165 10.64 3.87 14.90
CA THR A 165 11.77 3.04 15.32
C THR A 165 11.75 1.72 14.55
N TYR A 166 12.88 1.01 14.53
CA TYR A 166 12.95 -0.33 13.92
C TYR A 166 11.96 -1.33 14.53
N LEU A 167 11.56 -1.11 15.79
CA LEU A 167 10.55 -1.92 16.47
C LEU A 167 9.10 -1.52 16.14
N SER A 168 8.90 -0.44 15.40
CA SER A 168 7.58 0.03 14.93
C SER A 168 7.24 -0.46 13.52
N LEU A 169 8.15 -1.21 12.89
CA LEU A 169 8.02 -1.85 11.58
C LEU A 169 7.77 -3.34 11.76
#